data_13e96ecb3f9460561f56e9d6650a2758
#
_entry.id   13e96ecb3f9460561f56e9d6650a2758
#
_cell.length_a   1.000
_cell.length_b   1.000
_cell.length_c   1.000
_cell.angle_alpha   90.00
_cell.angle_beta   90.00
_cell.angle_gamma   90.00
#
_symmetry.space_group_name_H-M   'P 1'
#
loop_
_entity.id
_entity.type
_entity.pdbx_description
1 polymer ?
#
loop_
_entity_poly.entity_id
_entity_poly.type
_entity_poly.pdbx_seq_one_letter_code
_entity_poly.pdbx_strand_id
1 'polypeptide(L)'
;MVPARTLRRVGIAMVCVVAGAWLLAGCHRNKLQSSDDTARIQAAAKKYAHEQFMWRGRRVIALTREGGWTSLIGLHWLDAGTHRVGSGADNGLRLAMGPKHLGVFTVRGGKASFVADSAVTVDGVPSGGGALRSDQDPAGASVIGFDDGKGEVTVIERNGRLALRVKHADAASRVQFAGLQYWVGGQDWQVPAHFI
;
A
#
# COMPACT_ATOMS: atom_id res chain seq x y z
N MET A 1 82.14 -38.10 4.93
CA MET A 1 82.02 -36.71 4.42
C MET A 1 80.96 -36.69 3.32
N VAL A 2 79.74 -36.18 3.58
CA VAL A 2 78.67 -36.06 2.60
C VAL A 2 78.91 -34.75 1.86
N PRO A 3 78.92 -34.73 0.52
CA PRO A 3 79.21 -33.49 -0.22
C PRO A 3 78.10 -32.44 -0.08
N ALA A 4 78.47 -31.23 0.23
CA ALA A 4 77.59 -30.06 0.49
C ALA A 4 76.59 -29.68 -0.65
N ARG A 5 76.72 -30.30 -1.83
CA ARG A 5 75.84 -30.06 -2.98
C ARG A 5 74.47 -30.75 -2.90
N THR A 6 74.38 -31.86 -2.14
CA THR A 6 73.12 -32.61 -1.99
C THR A 6 72.17 -31.95 -1.02
N LEU A 7 72.63 -31.31 0.03
CA LEU A 7 71.75 -30.57 0.98
C LEU A 7 71.05 -29.33 0.35
N ARG A 8 71.70 -28.65 -0.60
CA ARG A 8 71.20 -27.47 -1.23
C ARG A 8 70.03 -27.75 -2.21
N ARG A 9 70.06 -28.92 -2.86
CA ARG A 9 69.02 -29.35 -3.78
C ARG A 9 67.75 -29.83 -3.05
N VAL A 10 67.89 -30.48 -1.90
CA VAL A 10 66.79 -30.93 -1.06
C VAL A 10 66.07 -29.74 -0.44
N GLY A 11 66.77 -28.69 0.03
CA GLY A 11 66.21 -27.51 0.59
C GLY A 11 65.38 -26.68 -0.43
N ILE A 12 65.87 -26.55 -1.66
CA ILE A 12 65.14 -25.81 -2.73
C ILE A 12 63.87 -26.56 -3.17
N ALA A 13 63.93 -27.91 -3.27
CA ALA A 13 62.76 -28.73 -3.61
C ALA A 13 61.66 -28.63 -2.53
N MET A 14 62.05 -28.65 -1.26
CA MET A 14 61.09 -28.53 -0.15
C MET A 14 60.42 -27.15 -0.06
N VAL A 15 61.15 -26.07 -0.32
CA VAL A 15 60.58 -24.69 -0.37
C VAL A 15 59.60 -24.52 -1.52
N CYS A 16 59.88 -25.10 -2.69
CA CYS A 16 58.96 -25.06 -3.83
C CYS A 16 57.66 -25.84 -3.60
N VAL A 17 57.72 -26.98 -2.90
CA VAL A 17 56.52 -27.77 -2.58
C VAL A 17 55.63 -27.03 -1.56
N VAL A 18 56.23 -26.43 -0.53
CA VAL A 18 55.46 -25.64 0.45
C VAL A 18 54.84 -24.39 -0.19
N ALA A 19 55.58 -23.66 -1.03
CA ALA A 19 55.06 -22.49 -1.74
C ALA A 19 53.94 -22.88 -2.71
N GLY A 20 54.05 -24.01 -3.42
CA GLY A 20 53.00 -24.53 -4.28
C GLY A 20 51.73 -24.91 -3.52
N ALA A 21 51.84 -25.50 -2.34
CA ALA A 21 50.71 -25.85 -1.49
C ALA A 21 49.94 -24.60 -0.98
N TRP A 22 50.65 -23.52 -0.65
CA TRP A 22 50.02 -22.25 -0.26
C TRP A 22 49.30 -21.56 -1.39
N LEU A 23 49.82 -21.59 -2.61
CA LEU A 23 49.16 -21.03 -3.80
C LEU A 23 47.89 -21.81 -4.15
N LEU A 24 47.90 -23.14 -4.08
CA LEU A 24 46.72 -23.97 -4.32
C LEU A 24 45.66 -23.80 -3.22
N ALA A 25 46.06 -23.69 -1.97
CA ALA A 25 45.14 -23.40 -0.84
C ALA A 25 44.51 -22.01 -0.96
N GLY A 26 45.24 -21.00 -1.40
CA GLY A 26 44.74 -19.66 -1.65
C GLY A 26 43.70 -19.62 -2.76
N CYS A 27 43.92 -20.26 -3.90
CA CYS A 27 42.99 -20.38 -5.00
C CYS A 27 41.70 -21.13 -4.61
N HIS A 28 41.84 -22.19 -3.80
CA HIS A 28 40.69 -22.97 -3.34
C HIS A 28 39.81 -22.15 -2.35
N ARG A 29 40.44 -21.43 -1.44
CA ARG A 29 39.75 -20.55 -0.49
C ARG A 29 39.00 -19.42 -1.20
N ASN A 30 39.61 -18.76 -2.18
CA ASN A 30 38.93 -17.72 -2.99
C ASN A 30 37.74 -18.28 -3.78
N LYS A 31 37.83 -19.50 -4.30
CA LYS A 31 36.74 -20.12 -5.06
C LYS A 31 35.55 -20.50 -4.15
N LEU A 32 35.82 -21.00 -2.94
CA LEU A 32 34.79 -21.30 -1.94
C LEU A 32 34.11 -20.01 -1.45
N GLN A 33 34.84 -18.95 -1.18
CA GLN A 33 34.32 -17.68 -0.74
C GLN A 33 33.45 -17.02 -1.82
N SER A 34 33.86 -17.09 -3.09
CA SER A 34 33.05 -16.61 -4.24
C SER A 34 31.75 -17.42 -4.42
N SER A 35 31.75 -18.73 -4.17
CA SER A 35 30.56 -19.57 -4.24
C SER A 35 29.57 -19.25 -3.12
N ASP A 36 30.05 -19.01 -1.91
CA ASP A 36 29.22 -18.63 -0.76
C ASP A 36 28.59 -17.25 -0.95
N ASP A 37 29.34 -16.30 -1.47
CA ASP A 37 28.84 -14.96 -1.77
C ASP A 37 27.77 -15.00 -2.88
N THR A 38 27.99 -15.81 -3.91
CA THR A 38 27.01 -16.04 -4.97
C THR A 38 25.71 -16.67 -4.41
N ALA A 39 25.84 -17.67 -3.54
CA ALA A 39 24.69 -18.31 -2.91
C ALA A 39 23.90 -17.32 -2.01
N ARG A 40 24.60 -16.47 -1.25
CA ARG A 40 23.97 -15.41 -0.44
C ARG A 40 23.22 -14.40 -1.29
N ILE A 41 23.83 -13.93 -2.39
CA ILE A 41 23.18 -12.99 -3.33
C ILE A 41 21.93 -13.61 -3.94
N GLN A 42 22.02 -14.88 -4.38
CA GLN A 42 20.85 -15.59 -4.93
C GLN A 42 19.76 -15.81 -3.88
N ALA A 43 20.10 -16.13 -2.64
CA ALA A 43 19.14 -16.27 -1.55
C ALA A 43 18.44 -14.93 -1.23
N ALA A 44 19.21 -13.84 -1.18
CA ALA A 44 18.68 -12.50 -0.99
C ALA A 44 17.74 -12.09 -2.14
N ALA A 45 18.11 -12.36 -3.38
CA ALA A 45 17.26 -12.08 -4.55
C ALA A 45 15.95 -12.89 -4.52
N LYS A 46 16.00 -14.17 -4.16
CA LYS A 46 14.80 -15.01 -3.99
C LYS A 46 13.89 -14.48 -2.88
N LYS A 47 14.47 -14.11 -1.73
CA LYS A 47 13.72 -13.51 -0.61
C LYS A 47 13.04 -12.23 -1.05
N TYR A 48 13.77 -11.32 -1.68
CA TYR A 48 13.22 -10.06 -2.21
C TYR A 48 12.08 -10.31 -3.20
N ALA A 49 12.25 -11.21 -4.16
CA ALA A 49 11.22 -11.55 -5.13
C ALA A 49 9.94 -12.09 -4.44
N HIS A 50 10.08 -12.94 -3.43
CA HIS A 50 8.98 -13.46 -2.64
C HIS A 50 8.26 -12.34 -1.86
N GLU A 51 9.02 -11.47 -1.19
CA GLU A 51 8.46 -10.33 -0.44
C GLU A 51 7.69 -9.37 -1.37
N GLN A 52 8.23 -9.09 -2.55
CA GLN A 52 7.56 -8.27 -3.57
C GLN A 52 6.28 -8.92 -4.08
N PHE A 53 6.30 -10.24 -4.35
CA PHE A 53 5.11 -10.97 -4.75
C PHE A 53 4.01 -10.88 -3.69
N MET A 54 4.33 -11.14 -2.43
CA MET A 54 3.39 -11.06 -1.31
C MET A 54 2.88 -9.64 -1.08
N TRP A 55 3.75 -8.64 -1.18
CA TRP A 55 3.36 -7.23 -1.05
C TRP A 55 2.40 -6.80 -2.16
N ARG A 56 2.69 -7.16 -3.42
CA ARG A 56 1.82 -6.87 -4.57
C ARG A 56 0.44 -7.49 -4.41
N GLY A 57 0.36 -8.74 -3.97
CA GLY A 57 -0.90 -9.42 -3.67
C GLY A 57 -1.71 -8.70 -2.59
N ARG A 58 -1.09 -8.39 -1.46
CA ARG A 58 -1.75 -7.61 -0.38
C ARG A 58 -2.21 -6.22 -0.86
N ARG A 59 -1.42 -5.57 -1.72
CA ARG A 59 -1.76 -4.27 -2.28
C ARG A 59 -3.03 -4.33 -3.13
N VAL A 60 -3.15 -5.32 -4.01
CA VAL A 60 -4.35 -5.52 -4.83
C VAL A 60 -5.57 -5.76 -3.94
N ILE A 61 -5.48 -6.67 -2.98
CA ILE A 61 -6.57 -6.95 -2.03
C ILE A 61 -6.99 -5.68 -1.28
N ALA A 62 -6.05 -4.90 -0.78
CA ALA A 62 -6.35 -3.66 -0.05
C ALA A 62 -7.03 -2.60 -0.93
N LEU A 63 -6.67 -2.53 -2.21
CA LEU A 63 -7.27 -1.60 -3.15
C LEU A 63 -8.70 -2.00 -3.54
N THR A 64 -8.94 -3.30 -3.77
CA THR A 64 -10.18 -3.83 -4.35
C THR A 64 -11.22 -4.31 -3.32
N ARG A 65 -10.91 -4.27 -2.03
CA ARG A 65 -11.91 -4.54 -0.99
C ARG A 65 -13.08 -3.55 -1.10
N GLU A 66 -14.27 -3.87 -0.59
CA GLU A 66 -15.47 -3.03 -0.68
C GLU A 66 -15.24 -1.63 -0.13
N GLY A 67 -14.66 -1.32 0.89
CA GLY A 67 -14.29 0.03 1.32
C GLY A 67 -12.90 0.51 0.82
N GLY A 68 -12.32 -0.15 -0.19
CA GLY A 68 -11.00 0.17 -0.74
C GLY A 68 -10.96 1.44 -1.59
N TRP A 69 -9.78 1.78 -2.10
CA TRP A 69 -9.61 2.97 -2.94
C TRP A 69 -10.34 2.88 -4.28
N THR A 70 -10.47 1.68 -4.83
CA THR A 70 -11.16 1.46 -6.11
C THR A 70 -12.68 1.57 -6.00
N SER A 71 -13.25 1.57 -4.78
CA SER A 71 -14.68 1.81 -4.56
C SER A 71 -15.04 3.31 -4.47
N LEU A 72 -14.06 4.21 -4.51
CA LEU A 72 -14.31 5.66 -4.49
C LEU A 72 -15.05 6.09 -5.75
N ILE A 73 -16.24 6.67 -5.58
CA ILE A 73 -17.10 7.18 -6.67
C ILE A 73 -17.32 8.70 -6.62
N GLY A 74 -16.86 9.37 -5.57
CA GLY A 74 -16.97 10.82 -5.47
C GLY A 74 -16.22 11.41 -4.28
N LEU A 75 -15.79 12.65 -4.49
CA LEU A 75 -15.28 13.54 -3.47
C LEU A 75 -15.90 14.92 -3.72
N HIS A 76 -16.77 15.36 -2.82
CA HIS A 76 -17.54 16.59 -2.99
C HIS A 76 -17.23 17.54 -1.84
N TRP A 77 -16.62 18.68 -2.14
CA TRP A 77 -16.38 19.73 -1.16
C TRP A 77 -17.69 20.37 -0.73
N LEU A 78 -17.81 20.63 0.57
CA LEU A 78 -18.98 21.30 1.15
C LEU A 78 -18.59 22.73 1.55
N ASP A 79 -19.30 23.69 1.00
CA ASP A 79 -19.29 25.06 1.49
C ASP A 79 -20.30 25.23 2.64
N ALA A 80 -20.24 26.35 3.35
CA ALA A 80 -21.24 26.66 4.36
C ALA A 80 -22.66 26.76 3.70
N GLY A 81 -23.64 26.11 4.29
CA GLY A 81 -25.00 26.08 3.76
C GLY A 81 -25.59 24.69 3.63
N THR A 82 -26.57 24.53 2.80
CA THR A 82 -27.36 23.32 2.62
C THR A 82 -27.15 22.72 1.23
N HIS A 83 -26.91 21.41 1.18
CA HIS A 83 -26.60 20.67 -0.04
C HIS A 83 -27.51 19.46 -0.17
N ARG A 84 -28.33 19.44 -1.21
CA ARG A 84 -29.09 18.23 -1.61
C ARG A 84 -28.13 17.26 -2.30
N VAL A 85 -28.15 15.99 -1.89
CA VAL A 85 -27.23 14.97 -2.35
C VAL A 85 -28.00 13.73 -2.81
N GLY A 86 -27.61 13.17 -3.94
CA GLY A 86 -28.20 11.97 -4.51
C GLY A 86 -27.79 11.78 -5.96
N SER A 87 -28.20 10.66 -6.59
CA SER A 87 -27.87 10.37 -8.00
C SER A 87 -28.76 11.11 -9.00
N GLY A 88 -29.90 11.66 -8.55
CA GLY A 88 -30.83 12.44 -9.40
C GLY A 88 -30.22 13.74 -9.89
N ALA A 89 -30.64 14.18 -11.08
CA ALA A 89 -30.10 15.37 -11.73
C ALA A 89 -30.50 16.68 -11.05
N ASP A 90 -31.51 16.65 -10.19
CA ASP A 90 -32.04 17.75 -9.41
C ASP A 90 -31.33 17.99 -8.06
N ASN A 91 -30.31 17.21 -7.75
CA ASN A 91 -29.45 17.44 -6.59
C ASN A 91 -28.33 18.44 -6.88
N GLY A 92 -28.02 19.28 -5.90
CA GLY A 92 -26.88 20.20 -5.98
C GLY A 92 -25.54 19.46 -6.00
N LEU A 93 -25.44 18.32 -5.29
CA LEU A 93 -24.29 17.40 -5.34
C LEU A 93 -24.75 16.05 -5.90
N ARG A 94 -24.39 15.80 -7.16
CA ARG A 94 -24.79 14.58 -7.85
C ARG A 94 -23.82 13.44 -7.58
N LEU A 95 -24.32 12.34 -7.02
CA LEU A 95 -23.59 11.10 -6.84
C LEU A 95 -23.55 10.29 -8.14
N ALA A 96 -22.46 9.56 -8.38
CA ALA A 96 -22.37 8.65 -9.52
C ALA A 96 -23.27 7.41 -9.35
N MET A 97 -23.52 6.98 -8.11
CA MET A 97 -24.35 5.82 -7.75
C MET A 97 -25.10 6.13 -6.46
N GLY A 98 -26.18 5.39 -6.21
CA GLY A 98 -26.97 5.50 -5.01
C GLY A 98 -28.41 5.97 -5.27
N PRO A 99 -29.21 6.24 -4.22
CA PRO A 99 -30.60 6.67 -4.34
C PRO A 99 -30.71 8.01 -5.05
N LYS A 100 -31.83 8.21 -5.74
CA LYS A 100 -32.12 9.46 -6.46
C LYS A 100 -31.97 10.68 -5.56
N HIS A 101 -32.48 10.58 -4.33
CA HIS A 101 -32.33 11.56 -3.26
C HIS A 101 -31.82 10.82 -2.03
N LEU A 102 -30.56 11.00 -1.71
CA LEU A 102 -29.96 10.42 -0.49
C LEU A 102 -30.39 11.22 0.74
N GLY A 103 -30.36 12.55 0.63
CA GLY A 103 -30.73 13.45 1.69
C GLY A 103 -30.08 14.81 1.58
N VAL A 104 -30.16 15.55 2.68
CA VAL A 104 -29.71 16.94 2.78
C VAL A 104 -28.59 17.05 3.81
N PHE A 105 -27.43 17.52 3.36
CA PHE A 105 -26.29 17.86 4.23
C PHE A 105 -26.32 19.37 4.51
N THR A 106 -26.07 19.73 5.77
CA THR A 106 -25.98 21.15 6.18
C THR A 106 -24.66 21.39 6.89
N VAL A 107 -23.92 22.41 6.45
CA VAL A 107 -22.68 22.86 7.10
C VAL A 107 -22.90 24.18 7.78
N ARG A 108 -22.73 24.24 9.11
CA ARG A 108 -22.81 25.45 9.93
C ARG A 108 -21.70 25.46 10.97
N GLY A 109 -20.95 26.55 11.05
CA GLY A 109 -19.86 26.70 12.01
C GLY A 109 -18.81 25.59 11.93
N GLY A 110 -18.48 25.12 10.73
CA GLY A 110 -17.51 24.04 10.53
C GLY A 110 -18.00 22.63 10.91
N LYS A 111 -19.29 22.48 11.25
CA LYS A 111 -19.90 21.19 11.60
C LYS A 111 -20.90 20.77 10.54
N ALA A 112 -20.92 19.46 10.24
CA ALA A 112 -21.87 18.86 9.32
C ALA A 112 -23.02 18.19 10.06
N SER A 113 -24.21 18.28 9.49
CA SER A 113 -25.38 17.49 9.86
C SER A 113 -26.05 16.95 8.61
N PHE A 114 -26.86 15.92 8.78
CA PHE A 114 -27.53 15.21 7.70
C PHE A 114 -29.00 14.94 8.06
N VAL A 115 -29.88 15.05 7.07
CA VAL A 115 -31.27 14.59 7.13
C VAL A 115 -31.49 13.68 5.93
N ALA A 116 -31.96 12.47 6.18
CA ALA A 116 -32.13 11.44 5.14
C ALA A 116 -33.45 11.65 4.38
N ASP A 117 -33.40 11.51 3.04
CA ASP A 117 -34.57 11.42 2.15
C ASP A 117 -34.83 9.98 1.68
N SER A 118 -33.94 9.04 2.03
CA SER A 118 -34.03 7.62 1.70
C SER A 118 -33.68 6.76 2.91
N ALA A 119 -33.89 5.45 2.80
CA ALA A 119 -33.47 4.51 3.82
C ALA A 119 -31.94 4.47 3.91
N VAL A 120 -31.41 4.82 5.08
CA VAL A 120 -29.97 4.85 5.37
C VAL A 120 -29.66 4.31 6.75
N THR A 121 -28.40 4.00 6.97
CA THR A 121 -27.85 3.77 8.31
C THR A 121 -26.85 4.88 8.63
N VAL A 122 -26.71 5.21 9.92
CA VAL A 122 -25.59 6.02 10.43
C VAL A 122 -24.85 5.16 11.44
N ASP A 123 -23.56 4.95 11.21
CA ASP A 123 -22.70 4.05 12.01
C ASP A 123 -23.32 2.63 12.13
N GLY A 124 -23.94 2.14 11.05
CA GLY A 124 -24.56 0.81 10.98
C GLY A 124 -25.97 0.71 11.56
N VAL A 125 -26.52 1.78 12.12
CA VAL A 125 -27.88 1.80 12.73
C VAL A 125 -28.84 2.55 11.80
N PRO A 126 -30.05 2.02 11.49
CA PRO A 126 -31.08 2.74 10.73
C PRO A 126 -31.35 4.13 11.35
N SER A 127 -31.35 5.17 10.53
CA SER A 127 -31.38 6.55 11.02
C SER A 127 -32.03 7.50 10.02
N GLY A 128 -32.76 8.49 10.55
CA GLY A 128 -33.24 9.64 9.76
C GLY A 128 -32.18 10.74 9.60
N GLY A 129 -30.99 10.57 10.15
CA GLY A 129 -29.91 11.57 10.11
C GLY A 129 -29.48 12.06 11.48
N GLY A 130 -28.78 13.18 11.54
CA GLY A 130 -28.25 13.78 12.76
C GLY A 130 -26.97 14.57 12.54
N ALA A 131 -26.30 14.92 13.63
CA ALA A 131 -24.96 15.51 13.58
C ALA A 131 -23.93 14.46 13.10
N LEU A 132 -22.98 14.90 12.26
CA LEU A 132 -21.96 14.03 11.70
C LEU A 132 -20.58 14.41 12.22
N ARG A 133 -19.77 13.41 12.54
CA ARG A 133 -18.34 13.55 12.85
C ARG A 133 -17.52 13.51 11.56
N SER A 134 -16.47 14.32 11.49
CA SER A 134 -15.47 14.23 10.44
C SER A 134 -14.41 13.16 10.78
N ASP A 135 -13.55 12.85 9.84
CA ASP A 135 -12.42 11.93 10.05
C ASP A 135 -11.31 12.50 10.96
N GLN A 136 -11.43 13.74 11.42
CA GLN A 136 -10.56 14.34 12.44
C GLN A 136 -11.11 14.14 13.87
N ASP A 137 -12.37 13.68 14.01
CA ASP A 137 -12.94 13.38 15.32
C ASP A 137 -12.22 12.16 15.94
N PRO A 138 -11.83 12.21 17.22
CA PRO A 138 -11.19 11.07 17.90
C PRO A 138 -11.98 9.76 17.85
N ALA A 139 -13.32 9.85 17.79
CA ALA A 139 -14.21 8.70 17.63
C ALA A 139 -14.34 8.21 16.17
N GLY A 140 -13.63 8.86 15.24
CA GLY A 140 -13.70 8.60 13.81
C GLY A 140 -14.89 9.25 13.12
N ALA A 141 -14.87 9.25 11.79
CA ALA A 141 -15.95 9.78 10.97
C ALA A 141 -17.24 9.00 11.16
N SER A 142 -18.40 9.71 11.16
CA SER A 142 -19.68 9.04 10.97
C SER A 142 -19.75 8.44 9.56
N VAL A 143 -20.31 7.23 9.47
CA VAL A 143 -20.50 6.51 8.21
C VAL A 143 -21.99 6.43 7.90
N ILE A 144 -22.40 7.05 6.81
CA ILE A 144 -23.76 6.94 6.28
C ILE A 144 -23.76 5.79 5.26
N GLY A 145 -24.47 4.72 5.56
CA GLY A 145 -24.65 3.56 4.66
C GLY A 145 -25.93 3.68 3.84
N PHE A 146 -25.91 3.33 2.57
CA PHE A 146 -27.05 3.29 1.66
C PHE A 146 -26.94 2.09 0.70
N ASP A 147 -27.98 1.80 -0.09
CA ASP A 147 -28.05 0.66 -1.01
C ASP A 147 -27.66 -0.66 -0.31
N ASP A 148 -28.34 -0.98 0.80
CA ASP A 148 -28.14 -2.18 1.61
C ASP A 148 -26.66 -2.36 2.07
N GLY A 149 -26.00 -1.23 2.35
CA GLY A 149 -24.61 -1.21 2.83
C GLY A 149 -23.54 -1.24 1.74
N LYS A 150 -23.91 -1.30 0.47
CA LYS A 150 -22.95 -1.25 -0.66
C LYS A 150 -22.36 0.15 -0.84
N GLY A 151 -23.11 1.19 -0.52
CA GLY A 151 -22.68 2.57 -0.60
C GLY A 151 -22.37 3.14 0.79
N GLU A 152 -21.37 3.99 0.88
CA GLU A 152 -21.02 4.73 2.09
C GLU A 152 -20.66 6.18 1.79
N VAL A 153 -21.09 7.09 2.67
CA VAL A 153 -20.64 8.48 2.70
C VAL A 153 -19.97 8.74 4.05
N THR A 154 -18.78 9.34 4.01
CA THR A 154 -18.09 9.84 5.19
C THR A 154 -17.75 11.32 5.03
N VAL A 155 -17.82 12.08 6.13
CA VAL A 155 -17.34 13.46 6.17
C VAL A 155 -15.84 13.45 6.44
N ILE A 156 -15.07 14.07 5.57
CA ILE A 156 -13.65 14.30 5.77
C ILE A 156 -13.36 15.77 5.94
N GLU A 157 -12.30 16.09 6.69
CA GLU A 157 -11.87 17.47 6.90
C GLU A 157 -10.42 17.65 6.48
N ARG A 158 -10.15 18.68 5.67
CA ARG A 158 -8.81 19.04 5.23
C ARG A 158 -8.64 20.55 5.26
N ASN A 159 -7.69 21.05 6.05
CA ASN A 159 -7.43 22.49 6.21
C ASN A 159 -8.68 23.29 6.60
N GLY A 160 -9.50 22.75 7.51
CA GLY A 160 -10.75 23.39 7.96
C GLY A 160 -11.89 23.34 6.95
N ARG A 161 -11.73 22.68 5.80
CA ARG A 161 -12.80 22.47 4.82
C ARG A 161 -13.35 21.05 4.93
N LEU A 162 -14.67 20.94 4.88
CA LEU A 162 -15.35 19.65 4.87
C LEU A 162 -15.60 19.16 3.44
N ALA A 163 -15.57 17.83 3.26
CA ALA A 163 -15.98 17.19 2.02
C ALA A 163 -16.69 15.86 2.31
N LEU A 164 -17.55 15.44 1.39
CA LEU A 164 -18.12 14.09 1.37
C LEU A 164 -17.20 13.18 0.56
N ARG A 165 -16.73 12.10 1.18
CA ARG A 165 -16.10 11.00 0.50
C ARG A 165 -17.13 9.91 0.29
N VAL A 166 -17.40 9.58 -0.96
CA VAL A 166 -18.43 8.61 -1.35
C VAL A 166 -17.79 7.38 -1.97
N LYS A 167 -18.16 6.23 -1.48
CA LYS A 167 -17.71 4.93 -1.99
C LYS A 167 -18.91 4.05 -2.30
N HIS A 168 -18.73 3.08 -3.22
CA HIS A 168 -19.73 2.08 -3.53
C HIS A 168 -19.06 0.76 -3.91
N ALA A 169 -19.58 -0.35 -3.36
CA ALA A 169 -19.02 -1.69 -3.61
C ALA A 169 -19.08 -2.06 -5.10
N ASP A 170 -20.11 -1.64 -5.84
CA ASP A 170 -20.27 -1.91 -7.26
C ASP A 170 -19.62 -0.83 -8.17
N ALA A 171 -18.72 0.01 -7.64
CA ALA A 171 -17.98 1.00 -8.43
C ALA A 171 -17.27 0.33 -9.62
N ALA A 172 -17.40 0.89 -10.83
CA ALA A 172 -16.79 0.34 -12.04
C ALA A 172 -15.26 0.18 -11.90
N SER A 173 -14.61 1.15 -11.27
CA SER A 173 -13.17 1.11 -10.95
C SER A 173 -12.77 -0.06 -10.04
N ARG A 174 -13.68 -0.58 -9.23
CA ARG A 174 -13.48 -1.77 -8.41
C ARG A 174 -13.79 -3.05 -9.17
N VAL A 175 -14.98 -3.12 -9.78
CA VAL A 175 -15.48 -4.34 -10.43
C VAL A 175 -14.66 -4.68 -11.69
N GLN A 176 -14.21 -3.65 -12.40
CA GLN A 176 -13.41 -3.79 -13.63
C GLN A 176 -11.92 -3.57 -13.39
N PHE A 177 -11.44 -3.72 -12.14
CA PHE A 177 -10.04 -3.47 -11.82
C PHE A 177 -9.12 -4.45 -12.55
N ALA A 178 -8.36 -3.94 -13.51
CA ALA A 178 -7.47 -4.71 -14.37
C ALA A 178 -6.10 -5.05 -13.72
N GLY A 179 -5.90 -4.72 -12.44
CA GLY A 179 -4.63 -4.92 -11.75
C GLY A 179 -3.73 -3.69 -11.76
N LEU A 180 -2.54 -3.84 -11.20
CA LEU A 180 -1.50 -2.81 -11.19
C LEU A 180 -0.34 -3.25 -12.07
N GLN A 181 0.15 -2.34 -12.91
CA GLN A 181 1.42 -2.51 -13.59
C GLN A 181 2.54 -2.03 -12.68
N TYR A 182 3.59 -2.84 -12.58
CA TYR A 182 4.78 -2.51 -11.80
C TYR A 182 5.98 -2.40 -12.72
N TRP A 183 6.84 -1.43 -12.43
CA TRP A 183 8.14 -1.34 -13.07
C TRP A 183 8.98 -2.58 -12.73
N VAL A 184 9.85 -2.96 -13.65
CA VAL A 184 10.86 -3.97 -13.37
C VAL A 184 11.80 -3.36 -12.33
N GLY A 185 11.72 -3.86 -11.10
CA GLY A 185 12.52 -3.39 -9.96
C GLY A 185 13.51 -4.46 -9.52
N GLY A 186 14.51 -4.05 -8.76
CA GLY A 186 15.50 -4.91 -8.13
C GLY A 186 15.97 -4.32 -6.82
N GLN A 187 16.88 -5.01 -6.15
CA GLN A 187 17.48 -4.52 -4.90
C GLN A 187 18.23 -3.20 -5.07
N ASP A 188 18.72 -2.91 -6.27
CA ASP A 188 19.44 -1.68 -6.62
C ASP A 188 18.59 -0.41 -6.50
N TRP A 189 17.26 -0.57 -6.41
CA TRP A 189 16.30 0.53 -6.19
C TRP A 189 15.94 0.76 -4.72
N GLN A 190 16.58 0.06 -3.79
CA GLN A 190 16.40 0.29 -2.35
C GLN A 190 17.23 1.50 -1.92
N VAL A 191 16.54 2.56 -1.52
CA VAL A 191 17.16 3.77 -1.00
C VAL A 191 16.85 3.87 0.49
N PRO A 192 17.87 3.88 1.38
CA PRO A 192 17.65 4.13 2.79
C PRO A 192 17.15 5.58 2.97
N ALA A 193 16.09 5.75 3.76
CA ALA A 193 15.52 7.06 4.07
C ALA A 193 15.25 7.18 5.56
N HIS A 194 15.45 8.37 6.12
CA HIS A 194 15.03 8.72 7.46
C HIS A 194 13.90 9.74 7.39
N PHE A 195 12.85 9.51 8.15
CA PHE A 195 11.82 10.52 8.39
C PHE A 195 12.33 11.46 9.50
N ILE A 196 12.23 12.75 9.23
CA ILE A 196 12.59 13.82 10.16
C ILE A 196 11.30 14.41 10.74
#